data_09250301a44ff435fb0e2b9d24c5e15f
#
_entry.id   09250301a44ff435fb0e2b9d24c5e15f
#
_cell.length_a   1.000
_cell.length_b   1.000
_cell.length_c   1.000
_cell.angle_alpha   90.00
_cell.angle_beta   90.00
_cell.angle_gamma   90.00
#
_symmetry.space_group_name_H-M   'P 1'
#
loop_
_entity.id
_entity.type
_entity.pdbx_description
1 polymer ?
#
loop_
_entity_poly.entity_id
_entity_poly.type
_entity_poly.pdbx_seq_one_letter_code
_entity_poly.pdbx_strand_id
1 'polypeptide(L)'
;IIKKLQGLPEMFVIFSQSTKHPYVTCNEESFDDQIHIFSDAEAAHAYVVAKNEQEKIPVVSVRVAAEQFLHFYGTLYALGVNGVVLHDNDTETSLALEAIVHRRHNPDELPEKQRPVINPELMLTSLYFLQEMRRPVSEEEKEKADLRAMDEELVANLVRGRFLSGIIVDESEKDADSKAENPDGNTEDGNIEESKESEAEEEQPKKKNNIRVPYVNNQNGEMYQAIFTDGYELQRFDPKKRLRPVVVKFDDLEKFLVKDAKGFLLNPTSTALPLRRE
;
A
#
# COMPACT_ATOMS: atom_id res chain seq x y z
N ILE A 1 7.10 7.10 29.96
CA ILE A 1 6.48 7.68 28.75
C ILE A 1 5.73 6.59 27.98
N ILE A 2 6.36 5.47 27.56
CA ILE A 2 5.71 4.39 26.79
C ILE A 2 4.46 3.85 27.48
N LYS A 3 4.51 3.58 28.80
CA LYS A 3 3.32 3.14 29.56
C LYS A 3 2.20 4.18 29.56
N LYS A 4 2.55 5.47 29.57
CA LYS A 4 1.56 6.56 29.47
C LYS A 4 0.92 6.53 28.09
N LEU A 5 1.72 6.45 27.02
CA LEU A 5 1.24 6.36 25.64
C LEU A 5 0.30 5.17 25.44
N GLN A 6 0.68 3.99 25.94
CA GLN A 6 -0.15 2.78 25.87
C GLN A 6 -1.44 2.86 26.70
N GLY A 7 -1.50 3.71 27.71
CA GLY A 7 -2.64 3.92 28.59
C GLY A 7 -3.58 5.05 28.15
N LEU A 8 -3.29 5.76 27.06
CA LEU A 8 -4.16 6.81 26.55
C LEU A 8 -5.48 6.18 26.02
N PRO A 9 -6.63 6.81 26.26
CA PRO A 9 -7.89 6.37 25.67
C PRO A 9 -7.97 6.66 24.17
N GLU A 10 -7.24 7.67 23.75
CA GLU A 10 -7.14 8.15 22.37
C GLU A 10 -5.88 8.96 22.18
N MET A 11 -5.45 9.11 20.94
CA MET A 11 -4.38 10.03 20.54
C MET A 11 -4.77 10.77 19.27
N PHE A 12 -4.13 11.89 19.02
CA PHE A 12 -4.36 12.73 17.85
C PHE A 12 -3.10 12.72 16.99
N VAL A 13 -3.21 12.16 15.78
CA VAL A 13 -2.11 12.01 14.85
C VAL A 13 -2.22 13.07 13.76
N ILE A 14 -1.10 13.68 13.41
CA ILE A 14 -1.07 14.65 12.32
C ILE A 14 -0.95 13.91 11.00
N PHE A 15 -1.89 14.16 10.08
CA PHE A 15 -1.94 13.58 8.73
C PHE A 15 -1.70 14.66 7.69
N SER A 16 -0.95 14.32 6.65
CA SER A 16 -0.83 15.14 5.45
C SER A 16 -2.10 15.02 4.59
N GLN A 17 -2.71 16.15 4.25
CA GLN A 17 -3.84 16.18 3.32
C GLN A 17 -3.40 15.83 1.90
N SER A 18 -2.13 16.07 1.56
CA SER A 18 -1.55 15.80 0.25
C SER A 18 -1.36 14.31 -0.03
N THR A 19 -1.05 13.51 1.00
CA THR A 19 -0.75 12.09 0.86
C THR A 19 -1.78 11.18 1.51
N LYS A 20 -2.63 11.72 2.40
CA LYS A 20 -3.61 10.98 3.23
C LYS A 20 -2.95 9.92 4.12
N HIS A 21 -1.69 10.14 4.47
CA HIS A 21 -0.90 9.38 5.42
C HIS A 21 -0.48 10.28 6.59
N PRO A 22 0.03 9.72 7.69
CA PRO A 22 0.67 10.50 8.71
C PRO A 22 1.69 11.47 8.10
N TYR A 23 1.73 12.69 8.60
CA TYR A 23 2.70 13.69 8.19
C TYR A 23 4.07 13.29 8.72
N VAL A 24 5.01 13.05 7.82
CA VAL A 24 6.36 12.58 8.15
C VAL A 24 7.33 13.73 8.13
N THR A 25 8.20 13.78 9.12
CA THR A 25 9.33 14.72 9.24
C THR A 25 10.61 13.95 9.55
N CYS A 26 11.75 14.43 9.04
CA CYS A 26 13.05 13.92 9.43
C CYS A 26 13.58 14.69 10.64
N ASN A 27 14.12 13.96 11.62
CA ASN A 27 14.85 14.56 12.72
C ASN A 27 16.26 14.91 12.25
N GLU A 28 16.66 16.17 12.33
CA GLU A 28 17.96 16.66 11.82
C GLU A 28 19.18 16.09 12.59
N GLU A 29 18.99 15.65 13.83
CA GLU A 29 20.07 15.14 14.68
C GLU A 29 20.24 13.61 14.57
N SER A 30 19.12 12.88 14.63
CA SER A 30 19.12 11.41 14.61
C SER A 30 18.91 10.82 13.22
N PHE A 31 18.43 11.62 12.26
CA PHE A 31 17.98 11.19 10.93
C PHE A 31 16.83 10.17 10.98
N ASP A 32 16.04 10.21 12.07
CA ASP A 32 14.87 9.38 12.18
C ASP A 32 13.70 9.99 11.39
N ASP A 33 13.02 9.15 10.64
CA ASP A 33 11.76 9.51 9.98
C ASP A 33 10.61 9.30 10.93
N GLN A 34 9.98 10.38 11.34
CA GLN A 34 9.06 10.38 12.47
C GLN A 34 7.73 11.05 12.15
N ILE A 35 6.70 10.62 12.88
CA ILE A 35 5.38 11.22 12.88
C ILE A 35 5.09 11.95 14.18
N HIS A 36 4.13 12.87 14.17
CA HIS A 36 3.71 13.64 15.35
C HIS A 36 2.39 13.11 15.88
N ILE A 37 2.37 12.79 17.18
CA ILE A 37 1.19 12.40 17.93
C ILE A 37 1.01 13.27 19.16
N PHE A 38 -0.23 13.57 19.50
CA PHE A 38 -0.61 14.43 20.62
C PHE A 38 -1.52 13.66 21.57
N SER A 39 -1.32 13.87 22.88
CA SER A 39 -2.21 13.36 23.91
C SER A 39 -3.47 14.23 24.09
N ASP A 40 -3.47 15.44 23.54
CA ASP A 40 -4.51 16.46 23.69
C ASP A 40 -4.97 17.01 22.33
N ALA A 41 -6.30 17.19 22.18
CA ALA A 41 -6.92 17.65 20.94
C ALA A 41 -6.62 19.14 20.64
N GLU A 42 -6.54 19.99 21.68
CA GLU A 42 -6.32 21.43 21.50
C GLU A 42 -4.89 21.69 21.06
N ALA A 43 -3.92 20.98 21.66
CA ALA A 43 -2.51 21.04 21.26
C ALA A 43 -2.33 20.52 19.80
N ALA A 44 -2.97 19.43 19.43
CA ALA A 44 -2.96 18.93 18.05
C ALA A 44 -3.56 19.95 17.07
N HIS A 45 -4.66 20.59 17.44
CA HIS A 45 -5.28 21.65 16.64
C HIS A 45 -4.38 22.86 16.47
N ALA A 46 -3.75 23.33 17.54
CA ALA A 46 -2.81 24.45 17.50
C ALA A 46 -1.62 24.16 16.57
N TYR A 47 -1.07 22.93 16.61
CA TYR A 47 -0.03 22.49 15.68
C TYR A 47 -0.51 22.53 14.24
N VAL A 48 -1.70 22.00 13.95
CA VAL A 48 -2.30 22.01 12.60
C VAL A 48 -2.47 23.44 12.07
N VAL A 49 -2.95 24.38 12.91
CA VAL A 49 -3.11 25.79 12.52
C VAL A 49 -1.75 26.40 12.17
N ALA A 50 -0.73 26.18 13.01
CA ALA A 50 0.61 26.69 12.77
C ALA A 50 1.19 26.16 11.44
N LYS A 51 1.10 24.85 11.19
CA LYS A 51 1.57 24.24 9.95
C LYS A 51 0.83 24.76 8.70
N ASN A 52 -0.48 24.86 8.76
CA ASN A 52 -1.29 25.31 7.65
C ASN A 52 -1.11 26.81 7.33
N GLU A 53 -1.09 27.65 8.34
CA GLU A 53 -1.10 29.11 8.15
C GLU A 53 0.30 29.70 7.99
N GLN A 54 1.27 29.22 8.77
CA GLN A 54 2.62 29.79 8.78
C GLN A 54 3.54 29.09 7.77
N GLU A 55 3.52 27.76 7.75
CA GLU A 55 4.43 26.98 6.90
C GLU A 55 3.80 26.56 5.55
N LYS A 56 2.50 26.79 5.37
CA LYS A 56 1.75 26.39 4.16
C LYS A 56 1.82 24.86 3.90
N ILE A 57 1.88 24.08 4.97
CA ILE A 57 1.88 22.61 4.89
C ILE A 57 0.48 22.11 5.21
N PRO A 58 -0.24 21.53 4.23
CA PRO A 58 -1.64 21.12 4.41
C PRO A 58 -1.73 19.85 5.26
N VAL A 59 -2.00 20.01 6.54
CA VAL A 59 -2.15 18.93 7.52
C VAL A 59 -3.51 18.98 8.22
N VAL A 60 -3.87 17.87 8.85
CA VAL A 60 -5.09 17.70 9.64
C VAL A 60 -4.81 16.78 10.83
N SER A 61 -5.46 17.03 11.96
CA SER A 61 -5.44 16.14 13.10
C SER A 61 -6.49 15.03 12.95
N VAL A 62 -6.08 13.79 13.15
CA VAL A 62 -6.94 12.60 13.09
C VAL A 62 -6.93 11.91 14.45
N ARG A 63 -8.10 11.71 15.02
CA ARG A 63 -8.30 10.96 16.26
C ARG A 63 -8.12 9.46 16.00
N VAL A 64 -7.30 8.81 16.81
CA VAL A 64 -7.11 7.35 16.82
C VAL A 64 -7.49 6.84 18.20
N ALA A 65 -8.46 5.94 18.29
CA ALA A 65 -8.91 5.37 19.56
C ALA A 65 -7.97 4.23 20.00
N ALA A 66 -7.95 3.96 21.32
CA ALA A 66 -6.99 3.02 21.92
C ALA A 66 -6.98 1.63 21.29
N GLU A 67 -8.17 1.11 20.91
CA GLU A 67 -8.30 -0.19 20.24
C GLU A 67 -7.65 -0.25 18.86
N GLN A 68 -7.34 0.91 18.26
CA GLN A 68 -6.71 1.02 16.94
C GLN A 68 -5.18 1.21 17.02
N PHE A 69 -4.63 1.48 18.20
CA PHE A 69 -3.22 1.84 18.38
C PHE A 69 -2.26 0.79 17.79
N LEU A 70 -2.46 -0.47 18.14
CA LEU A 70 -1.58 -1.54 17.67
C LEU A 70 -1.60 -1.66 16.14
N HIS A 71 -2.78 -1.58 15.55
CA HIS A 71 -2.94 -1.59 14.10
C HIS A 71 -2.25 -0.38 13.47
N PHE A 72 -2.51 0.81 14.00
CA PHE A 72 -1.93 2.06 13.52
C PHE A 72 -0.40 2.01 13.55
N TYR A 73 0.21 1.68 14.70
CA TYR A 73 1.67 1.57 14.78
C TYR A 73 2.24 0.50 13.84
N GLY A 74 1.51 -0.59 13.62
CA GLY A 74 1.88 -1.62 12.67
C GLY A 74 1.96 -1.12 11.23
N THR A 75 1.11 -0.16 10.84
CA THR A 75 1.13 0.43 9.48
C THR A 75 2.35 1.31 9.24
N LEU A 76 2.93 1.92 10.28
CA LEU A 76 4.07 2.83 10.16
C LEU A 76 5.32 2.15 9.59
N TYR A 77 5.50 0.88 9.87
CA TYR A 77 6.60 0.11 9.29
C TYR A 77 6.52 -0.01 7.76
N ALA A 78 5.31 -0.13 7.21
CA ALA A 78 5.12 -0.17 5.76
C ALA A 78 5.36 1.20 5.09
N LEU A 79 5.30 2.28 5.88
CA LEU A 79 5.58 3.65 5.45
C LEU A 79 7.06 4.02 5.55
N GLY A 80 7.91 3.17 6.14
CA GLY A 80 9.31 3.48 6.39
C GLY A 80 9.56 4.35 7.63
N VAL A 81 8.52 4.67 8.40
CA VAL A 81 8.63 5.46 9.63
C VAL A 81 9.28 4.63 10.73
N ASN A 82 10.29 5.18 11.39
CA ASN A 82 11.02 4.55 12.49
C ASN A 82 10.90 5.29 13.82
N GLY A 83 10.34 6.52 13.82
CA GLY A 83 10.21 7.37 14.99
C GLY A 83 8.80 7.93 15.20
N VAL A 84 8.51 8.28 16.46
CA VAL A 84 7.28 8.95 16.88
C VAL A 84 7.64 10.09 17.81
N VAL A 85 7.17 11.30 17.54
CA VAL A 85 7.25 12.44 18.45
C VAL A 85 5.96 12.53 19.23
N LEU A 86 6.02 12.26 20.52
CA LEU A 86 4.91 12.46 21.43
C LEU A 86 4.92 13.90 21.97
N HIS A 87 3.87 14.65 21.69
CA HIS A 87 3.57 15.94 22.28
C HIS A 87 2.61 15.73 23.45
N ASP A 88 3.11 15.99 24.66
CA ASP A 88 2.36 15.81 25.89
C ASP A 88 2.50 17.06 26.78
N ASN A 89 1.45 17.85 26.87
CA ASN A 89 1.48 19.19 27.40
C ASN A 89 2.57 20.04 26.71
N ASP A 90 3.49 20.62 27.48
CA ASP A 90 4.60 21.44 26.97
C ASP A 90 5.88 20.64 26.67
N THR A 91 5.79 19.31 26.60
CA THR A 91 6.95 18.44 26.36
C THR A 91 6.84 17.69 25.05
N GLU A 92 7.94 17.69 24.31
CA GLU A 92 8.15 16.83 23.15
C GLU A 92 9.09 15.69 23.50
N THR A 93 8.74 14.48 23.10
CA THR A 93 9.59 13.32 23.33
C THR A 93 9.63 12.46 22.08
N SER A 94 10.83 12.31 21.50
CA SER A 94 11.07 11.37 20.40
C SER A 94 11.23 9.97 20.95
N LEU A 95 10.54 9.01 20.33
CA LEU A 95 10.53 7.60 20.70
C LEU A 95 10.78 6.77 19.43
N ALA A 96 11.69 5.79 19.52
CA ALA A 96 11.82 4.80 18.45
C ALA A 96 10.52 3.99 18.33
N LEU A 97 10.05 3.76 17.13
CA LEU A 97 8.82 2.99 16.89
C LEU A 97 8.91 1.58 17.47
N GLU A 98 10.07 0.93 17.37
CA GLU A 98 10.31 -0.39 17.93
C GLU A 98 10.24 -0.47 19.46
N ALA A 99 10.43 0.66 20.16
CA ALA A 99 10.22 0.73 21.60
C ALA A 99 8.72 0.75 21.98
N ILE A 100 7.85 1.19 21.08
CA ILE A 100 6.40 1.26 21.28
C ILE A 100 5.73 -0.06 20.90
N VAL A 101 6.13 -0.63 19.74
CA VAL A 101 5.55 -1.85 19.18
C VAL A 101 6.62 -2.74 18.57
N HIS A 102 6.61 -4.03 18.92
CA HIS A 102 7.54 -5.01 18.35
C HIS A 102 6.88 -5.78 17.21
N ARG A 103 7.60 -5.93 16.10
CA ARG A 103 7.23 -6.90 15.07
C ARG A 103 7.46 -8.31 15.60
N ARG A 104 6.48 -9.18 15.46
CA ARG A 104 6.64 -10.61 15.86
C ARG A 104 7.65 -11.35 15.00
N HIS A 105 7.78 -10.97 13.75
CA HIS A 105 8.69 -11.56 12.79
C HIS A 105 9.31 -10.46 11.93
N ASN A 106 10.60 -10.58 11.66
CA ASN A 106 11.24 -9.78 10.63
C ASN A 106 10.83 -10.35 9.27
N PRO A 107 10.23 -9.54 8.36
CA PRO A 107 9.87 -10.00 7.01
C PRO A 107 11.02 -10.64 6.25
N ASP A 108 12.26 -10.18 6.47
CA ASP A 108 13.45 -10.67 5.77
C ASP A 108 13.86 -12.09 6.20
N GLU A 109 13.44 -12.53 7.38
CA GLU A 109 13.68 -13.89 7.87
C GLU A 109 12.71 -14.92 7.27
N LEU A 110 11.62 -14.45 6.65
CA LEU A 110 10.64 -15.32 6.01
C LEU A 110 11.14 -15.82 4.64
N PRO A 111 10.78 -17.05 4.23
CA PRO A 111 10.99 -17.50 2.86
C PRO A 111 10.40 -16.51 1.85
N GLU A 112 11.08 -16.27 0.73
CA GLU A 112 10.69 -15.24 -0.25
C GLU A 112 9.20 -15.28 -0.65
N LYS A 113 8.63 -16.47 -0.83
CA LYS A 113 7.21 -16.66 -1.18
C LYS A 113 6.23 -16.27 -0.07
N GLN A 114 6.70 -16.18 1.18
CA GLN A 114 5.90 -15.84 2.35
C GLN A 114 6.13 -14.39 2.81
N ARG A 115 7.12 -13.71 2.22
CA ARG A 115 7.39 -12.31 2.54
C ARG A 115 6.22 -11.44 2.09
N PRO A 116 5.67 -10.62 2.99
CA PRO A 116 4.69 -9.64 2.59
C PRO A 116 5.30 -8.68 1.55
N VAL A 117 4.49 -8.20 0.63
CA VAL A 117 4.89 -7.09 -0.23
C VAL A 117 4.78 -5.82 0.58
N ILE A 118 5.91 -5.19 0.82
CA ILE A 118 6.06 -3.88 1.45
C ILE A 118 7.20 -3.15 0.75
N ASN A 119 7.10 -1.82 0.65
CA ASN A 119 8.10 -0.96 0.02
C ASN A 119 8.32 0.27 0.90
N PRO A 120 8.92 0.11 2.11
CA PRO A 120 9.02 1.20 3.08
C PRO A 120 9.82 2.39 2.55
N GLU A 121 10.95 2.16 1.87
CA GLU A 121 11.77 3.22 1.28
C GLU A 121 11.00 3.96 0.18
N LEU A 122 10.30 3.24 -0.70
CA LEU A 122 9.46 3.84 -1.73
C LEU A 122 8.32 4.67 -1.14
N MET A 123 7.67 4.14 -0.11
CA MET A 123 6.60 4.88 0.57
C MET A 123 7.13 6.15 1.21
N LEU A 124 8.22 6.06 1.95
CA LEU A 124 8.83 7.19 2.63
C LEU A 124 9.22 8.31 1.66
N THR A 125 9.97 7.96 0.59
CA THR A 125 10.35 8.94 -0.45
C THR A 125 9.14 9.52 -1.17
N SER A 126 8.09 8.70 -1.42
CA SER A 126 6.83 9.20 -1.98
C SER A 126 6.14 10.21 -1.05
N LEU A 127 6.17 9.98 0.26
CA LEU A 127 5.56 10.89 1.23
C LEU A 127 6.28 12.24 1.26
N TYR A 128 7.61 12.25 1.35
CA TYR A 128 8.40 13.49 1.32
C TYR A 128 8.21 14.25 0.01
N PHE A 129 8.39 13.57 -1.11
CA PHE A 129 8.23 14.18 -2.43
C PHE A 129 6.85 14.80 -2.62
N LEU A 130 5.79 14.07 -2.28
CA LEU A 130 4.41 14.54 -2.47
C LEU A 130 3.99 15.59 -1.44
N GLN A 131 4.51 15.55 -0.23
CA GLN A 131 4.29 16.59 0.78
C GLN A 131 4.83 17.94 0.27
N GLU A 132 6.04 17.96 -0.29
CA GLU A 132 6.63 19.19 -0.83
C GLU A 132 6.04 19.57 -2.20
N MET A 133 5.94 18.64 -3.13
CA MET A 133 5.42 18.91 -4.48
C MET A 133 4.00 19.48 -4.46
N ARG A 134 3.14 18.99 -3.56
CA ARG A 134 1.73 19.41 -3.44
C ARG A 134 1.51 20.54 -2.43
N ARG A 135 2.57 21.13 -1.90
CA ARG A 135 2.46 22.28 -1.00
C ARG A 135 1.83 23.46 -1.76
N PRO A 136 0.84 24.17 -1.18
CA PRO A 136 0.12 25.26 -1.84
C PRO A 136 0.90 26.57 -1.79
N VAL A 137 2.08 26.57 -2.39
CA VAL A 137 2.98 27.72 -2.53
C VAL A 137 3.33 27.91 -4.00
N SER A 138 3.91 29.10 -4.32
CA SER A 138 4.38 29.34 -5.70
C SER A 138 5.52 28.40 -6.07
N GLU A 139 5.72 28.17 -7.38
CA GLU A 139 6.83 27.33 -7.88
C GLU A 139 8.21 27.92 -7.53
N GLU A 140 8.28 29.21 -7.24
CA GLU A 140 9.50 29.91 -6.84
C GLU A 140 9.86 29.67 -5.38
N GLU A 141 8.85 29.42 -4.53
CA GLU A 141 9.00 29.10 -3.11
C GLU A 141 9.31 27.63 -2.84
N LYS A 142 9.16 26.76 -3.85
CA LYS A 142 9.57 25.35 -3.76
C LYS A 142 11.05 25.23 -4.01
N GLU A 143 11.73 24.53 -3.14
CA GLU A 143 13.16 24.23 -3.32
C GLU A 143 13.38 23.20 -4.44
N LYS A 144 13.56 23.70 -5.67
CA LYS A 144 13.65 22.84 -6.87
C LYS A 144 14.81 21.84 -6.83
N ALA A 145 15.90 22.19 -6.13
CA ALA A 145 17.02 21.26 -5.95
C ALA A 145 16.63 20.05 -5.10
N ASP A 146 15.90 20.28 -4.02
CA ASP A 146 15.45 19.21 -3.12
C ASP A 146 14.36 18.37 -3.77
N LEU A 147 13.41 18.98 -4.48
CA LEU A 147 12.41 18.24 -5.25
C LEU A 147 13.04 17.32 -6.30
N ARG A 148 14.12 17.76 -6.96
CA ARG A 148 14.82 16.93 -7.93
C ARG A 148 15.54 15.76 -7.27
N ALA A 149 16.19 15.98 -6.14
CA ALA A 149 16.84 14.93 -5.37
C ALA A 149 15.83 13.89 -4.87
N MET A 150 14.67 14.35 -4.36
CA MET A 150 13.58 13.48 -3.93
C MET A 150 12.98 12.67 -5.09
N ASP A 151 12.84 13.26 -6.28
CA ASP A 151 12.34 12.58 -7.48
C ASP A 151 13.33 11.49 -7.95
N GLU A 152 14.62 11.80 -7.98
CA GLU A 152 15.68 10.84 -8.33
C GLU A 152 15.68 9.64 -7.34
N GLU A 153 15.54 9.89 -6.06
CA GLU A 153 15.44 8.85 -5.02
C GLU A 153 14.14 8.04 -5.15
N LEU A 154 13.02 8.72 -5.38
CA LEU A 154 11.73 8.08 -5.63
C LEU A 154 11.79 7.10 -6.80
N VAL A 155 12.39 7.51 -7.92
CA VAL A 155 12.58 6.65 -9.10
C VAL A 155 13.49 5.47 -8.77
N ALA A 156 14.59 5.69 -8.04
CA ALA A 156 15.49 4.61 -7.63
C ALA A 156 14.79 3.54 -6.77
N ASN A 157 13.93 3.97 -5.85
CA ASN A 157 13.16 3.06 -4.99
C ASN A 157 12.00 2.40 -5.77
N LEU A 158 11.40 3.11 -6.72
CA LEU A 158 10.35 2.56 -7.59
C LEU A 158 10.86 1.36 -8.42
N VAL A 159 12.04 1.50 -9.02
CA VAL A 159 12.66 0.44 -9.85
C VAL A 159 12.96 -0.83 -9.04
N ARG A 160 13.24 -0.71 -7.75
CA ARG A 160 13.47 -1.84 -6.84
C ARG A 160 12.18 -2.45 -6.30
N GLY A 161 11.06 -1.79 -6.54
CA GLY A 161 9.77 -2.11 -5.94
C GLY A 161 9.17 -3.44 -6.38
N ARG A 162 8.42 -4.04 -5.46
CA ARG A 162 7.49 -5.14 -5.72
C ARG A 162 6.10 -4.64 -5.39
N PHE A 163 5.16 -4.82 -6.29
CA PHE A 163 3.82 -4.25 -6.18
C PHE A 163 2.77 -5.34 -6.05
N LEU A 164 1.64 -4.98 -5.46
CA LEU A 164 0.43 -5.76 -5.55
C LEU A 164 -0.42 -5.20 -6.70
N SER A 165 -0.89 -6.08 -7.58
CA SER A 165 -2.00 -5.79 -8.48
C SER A 165 -3.19 -6.60 -8.03
N GLY A 166 -4.39 -6.03 -8.10
CA GLY A 166 -5.61 -6.77 -7.83
C GLY A 166 -6.14 -7.42 -9.11
N ILE A 167 -6.64 -8.64 -9.02
CA ILE A 167 -7.38 -9.26 -10.12
C ILE A 167 -8.77 -9.65 -9.64
N ILE A 168 -9.76 -9.50 -10.53
CA ILE A 168 -11.11 -10.02 -10.33
C ILE A 168 -11.19 -11.32 -11.11
N VAL A 169 -11.53 -12.41 -10.42
CA VAL A 169 -11.80 -13.71 -11.02
C VAL A 169 -13.32 -13.89 -11.01
N ASP A 170 -13.94 -13.97 -12.18
CA ASP A 170 -15.37 -14.25 -12.28
C ASP A 170 -15.63 -15.68 -11.78
N GLU A 171 -16.32 -15.83 -10.67
CA GLU A 171 -16.66 -17.12 -10.02
C GLU A 171 -17.78 -17.90 -10.73
N SER A 172 -18.25 -17.43 -11.88
CA SER A 172 -19.38 -18.03 -12.59
C SER A 172 -19.18 -19.46 -13.13
N GLU A 173 -18.03 -20.09 -12.86
CA GLU A 173 -17.75 -21.47 -13.31
C GLU A 173 -17.43 -22.47 -12.17
N LYS A 174 -17.52 -22.08 -10.90
CA LYS A 174 -17.26 -23.04 -9.80
C LYS A 174 -18.46 -23.93 -9.43
N ASP A 175 -19.67 -23.56 -9.84
CA ASP A 175 -20.87 -24.31 -9.46
C ASP A 175 -21.23 -25.45 -10.44
N ALA A 176 -20.47 -25.65 -11.52
CA ALA A 176 -20.75 -26.70 -12.48
C ALA A 176 -20.05 -28.04 -12.18
N ASP A 177 -18.95 -28.04 -11.43
CA ASP A 177 -18.17 -29.26 -11.13
C ASP A 177 -18.45 -29.93 -9.79
N SER A 178 -19.36 -29.38 -8.95
CA SER A 178 -19.66 -29.95 -7.63
C SER A 178 -20.97 -30.74 -7.53
N LYS A 179 -21.58 -31.10 -8.67
CA LYS A 179 -22.76 -31.96 -8.71
C LYS A 179 -22.58 -33.17 -9.61
N ALA A 180 -21.60 -34.02 -9.33
CA ALA A 180 -21.54 -35.35 -9.85
C ALA A 180 -20.72 -36.25 -8.92
N GLU A 181 -21.23 -36.47 -7.73
CA GLU A 181 -20.91 -37.64 -6.94
C GLU A 181 -22.19 -38.05 -6.24
N ASN A 182 -22.79 -39.10 -6.71
CA ASN A 182 -23.55 -39.99 -5.87
C ASN A 182 -23.45 -41.42 -6.36
N PRO A 183 -23.39 -42.33 -5.42
CA PRO A 183 -22.84 -43.66 -5.60
C PRO A 183 -23.94 -44.68 -5.88
N ASP A 184 -23.61 -45.72 -6.55
CA ASP A 184 -23.98 -47.09 -6.19
C ASP A 184 -23.64 -48.11 -7.29
N GLY A 185 -22.85 -49.04 -6.90
CA GLY A 185 -23.25 -50.45 -7.02
C GLY A 185 -22.79 -51.23 -8.26
N ASN A 186 -21.74 -52.01 -8.02
CA ASN A 186 -21.65 -53.42 -8.34
C ASN A 186 -21.18 -53.90 -9.75
N THR A 187 -20.02 -54.50 -9.66
CA THR A 187 -19.61 -55.84 -10.22
C THR A 187 -19.61 -56.14 -11.72
N GLU A 188 -18.48 -56.67 -12.05
CA GLU A 188 -18.13 -57.83 -12.84
C GLU A 188 -17.47 -57.65 -14.23
N ASP A 189 -16.25 -58.13 -14.20
CA ASP A 189 -15.52 -58.96 -15.18
C ASP A 189 -15.56 -58.64 -16.68
N GLY A 190 -14.34 -58.60 -17.23
CA GLY A 190 -14.13 -59.25 -18.50
C GLY A 190 -13.36 -58.51 -19.58
N ASN A 191 -12.10 -58.85 -19.64
CA ASN A 191 -11.30 -59.11 -20.84
C ASN A 191 -10.71 -57.97 -21.69
N ILE A 192 -9.44 -58.12 -21.82
CA ILE A 192 -8.39 -57.67 -22.70
C ILE A 192 -8.81 -57.65 -24.18
N GLU A 193 -8.52 -56.55 -24.89
CA GLU A 193 -7.90 -56.64 -26.23
C GLU A 193 -7.21 -55.30 -26.59
N GLU A 194 -5.93 -55.45 -26.94
CA GLU A 194 -5.08 -54.41 -27.55
C GLU A 194 -5.59 -54.03 -28.95
N SER A 195 -5.62 -52.77 -29.26
CA SER A 195 -5.34 -52.31 -30.61
C SER A 195 -4.81 -50.88 -30.64
N LYS A 196 -3.75 -50.74 -31.37
CA LYS A 196 -2.88 -49.59 -31.62
C LYS A 196 -3.53 -48.45 -32.38
N GLU A 197 -2.91 -47.27 -32.13
CA GLU A 197 -2.65 -46.14 -33.03
C GLU A 197 -3.84 -45.31 -33.56
N SER A 198 -3.89 -44.07 -33.07
CA SER A 198 -3.65 -42.92 -33.94
C SER A 198 -3.60 -41.64 -33.09
N GLU A 199 -2.46 -40.98 -33.20
CA GLU A 199 -2.24 -39.62 -32.68
C GLU A 199 -3.19 -38.66 -33.42
N ALA A 200 -4.06 -38.03 -32.65
CA ALA A 200 -4.66 -36.77 -33.01
C ALA A 200 -4.64 -35.91 -31.71
N GLU A 201 -3.64 -35.03 -31.60
CA GLU A 201 -3.65 -33.99 -30.63
C GLU A 201 -4.84 -33.06 -30.88
N GLU A 202 -5.96 -33.34 -30.26
CA GLU A 202 -7.02 -32.35 -30.08
C GLU A 202 -6.54 -31.35 -29.07
N GLU A 203 -6.08 -30.18 -29.55
CA GLU A 203 -5.91 -28.99 -28.74
C GLU A 203 -7.24 -28.67 -28.05
N GLN A 204 -7.35 -29.06 -26.78
CA GLN A 204 -8.43 -28.58 -25.93
C GLN A 204 -8.37 -27.07 -25.89
N PRO A 205 -9.46 -26.32 -26.12
CA PRO A 205 -9.46 -24.89 -26.07
C PRO A 205 -9.10 -24.47 -24.64
N LYS A 206 -7.91 -23.88 -24.46
CA LYS A 206 -7.49 -23.28 -23.20
C LYS A 206 -8.60 -22.30 -22.78
N LYS A 207 -9.36 -22.65 -21.72
CA LYS A 207 -10.36 -21.77 -21.11
C LYS A 207 -9.69 -20.43 -20.88
N LYS A 208 -10.08 -19.39 -21.60
CA LYS A 208 -9.64 -18.01 -21.37
C LYS A 208 -10.31 -17.56 -20.09
N ASN A 209 -9.61 -17.68 -18.96
CA ASN A 209 -10.03 -17.01 -17.73
C ASN A 209 -10.07 -15.52 -18.03
N ASN A 210 -11.25 -14.92 -18.00
CA ASN A 210 -11.42 -13.47 -18.11
C ASN A 210 -10.89 -12.81 -16.83
N ILE A 211 -9.59 -12.55 -16.80
CA ILE A 211 -8.95 -11.82 -15.72
C ILE A 211 -9.23 -10.35 -15.96
N ARG A 212 -9.91 -9.72 -15.01
CA ARG A 212 -10.12 -8.28 -15.01
C ARG A 212 -9.20 -7.65 -13.95
N VAL A 213 -8.63 -6.50 -14.28
CA VAL A 213 -7.81 -5.71 -13.37
C VAL A 213 -8.55 -4.42 -13.01
N PRO A 214 -8.40 -3.92 -11.77
CA PRO A 214 -9.02 -2.66 -11.37
C PRO A 214 -8.32 -1.49 -12.06
N TYR A 215 -9.11 -0.53 -12.48
CA TYR A 215 -8.64 0.71 -13.07
C TYR A 215 -9.34 1.92 -12.45
N VAL A 216 -8.71 3.07 -12.58
CA VAL A 216 -9.22 4.37 -12.13
C VAL A 216 -9.13 5.34 -13.29
N ASN A 217 -10.19 6.09 -13.53
CA ASN A 217 -10.17 7.19 -14.49
C ASN A 217 -9.79 8.49 -13.77
N ASN A 218 -8.89 9.27 -14.38
CA ASN A 218 -8.61 10.62 -13.92
C ASN A 218 -9.73 11.58 -14.36
N GLN A 219 -9.60 12.85 -13.99
CA GLN A 219 -10.58 13.90 -14.34
C GLN A 219 -10.72 14.11 -15.85
N ASN A 220 -9.72 13.76 -16.64
CA ASN A 220 -9.69 13.85 -18.09
C ASN A 220 -10.26 12.59 -18.78
N GLY A 221 -10.74 11.61 -18.01
CA GLY A 221 -11.23 10.34 -18.53
C GLY A 221 -10.12 9.34 -18.94
N GLU A 222 -8.85 9.65 -18.66
CA GLU A 222 -7.75 8.74 -18.93
C GLU A 222 -7.75 7.59 -17.92
N MET A 223 -7.61 6.37 -18.41
CA MET A 223 -7.61 5.16 -17.62
C MET A 223 -6.20 4.82 -17.10
N TYR A 224 -6.10 4.55 -15.80
CA TYR A 224 -4.90 4.08 -15.12
C TYR A 224 -5.17 2.77 -14.41
N GLN A 225 -4.28 1.81 -14.54
CA GLN A 225 -4.36 0.55 -13.82
C GLN A 225 -3.88 0.73 -12.38
N ALA A 226 -4.66 0.26 -11.39
CA ALA A 226 -4.31 0.39 -9.99
C ALA A 226 -3.23 -0.61 -9.57
N ILE A 227 -2.18 -0.13 -8.91
CA ILE A 227 -1.17 -0.94 -8.22
C ILE A 227 -0.91 -0.40 -6.81
N PHE A 228 -0.38 -1.25 -5.94
CA PHE A 228 -0.26 -0.95 -4.51
C PHE A 228 1.12 -1.33 -3.99
N THR A 229 1.66 -0.50 -3.11
CA THR A 229 2.95 -0.72 -2.45
C THR A 229 2.92 -1.84 -1.42
N ASP A 230 1.73 -2.12 -0.87
CA ASP A 230 1.55 -3.08 0.22
C ASP A 230 0.08 -3.51 0.38
N GLY A 231 -0.15 -4.42 1.32
CA GLY A 231 -1.49 -4.95 1.60
C GLY A 231 -2.43 -3.94 2.26
N TYR A 232 -1.92 -2.94 2.99
CA TYR A 232 -2.77 -1.92 3.61
C TYR A 232 -3.36 -1.00 2.53
N GLU A 233 -2.58 -0.60 1.53
CA GLU A 233 -3.04 0.20 0.41
C GLU A 233 -4.06 -0.55 -0.45
N LEU A 234 -3.82 -1.84 -0.71
CA LEU A 234 -4.80 -2.67 -1.39
C LEU A 234 -6.11 -2.78 -0.59
N GLN A 235 -6.04 -2.97 0.74
CA GLN A 235 -7.23 -3.05 1.59
C GLN A 235 -7.98 -1.71 1.66
N ARG A 236 -7.30 -0.57 1.64
CA ARG A 236 -7.94 0.77 1.55
C ARG A 236 -8.71 0.94 0.25
N PHE A 237 -8.19 0.42 -0.85
CA PHE A 237 -8.83 0.46 -2.14
C PHE A 237 -9.99 -0.54 -2.26
N ASP A 238 -9.81 -1.74 -1.73
CA ASP A 238 -10.83 -2.80 -1.74
C ASP A 238 -11.16 -3.30 -0.31
N PRO A 239 -11.92 -2.51 0.49
CA PRO A 239 -12.26 -2.88 1.86
C PRO A 239 -13.15 -4.14 1.94
N LYS A 240 -13.79 -4.52 0.84
CA LYS A 240 -14.62 -5.74 0.74
C LYS A 240 -13.84 -6.98 0.33
N LYS A 241 -12.52 -6.86 0.09
CA LYS A 241 -11.61 -7.96 -0.28
C LYS A 241 -12.07 -8.78 -1.48
N ARG A 242 -12.60 -8.11 -2.51
CA ARG A 242 -13.06 -8.74 -3.76
C ARG A 242 -11.92 -9.02 -4.72
N LEU A 243 -10.81 -8.30 -4.56
CA LEU A 243 -9.63 -8.43 -5.39
C LEU A 243 -8.73 -9.54 -4.86
N ARG A 244 -8.27 -10.39 -5.75
CA ARG A 244 -7.21 -11.36 -5.46
C ARG A 244 -5.86 -10.69 -5.72
N PRO A 245 -4.96 -10.59 -4.72
CA PRO A 245 -3.66 -9.97 -4.90
C PRO A 245 -2.72 -10.83 -5.77
N VAL A 246 -2.02 -10.17 -6.68
CA VAL A 246 -0.94 -10.74 -7.49
C VAL A 246 0.29 -9.86 -7.31
N VAL A 247 1.44 -10.48 -7.07
CA VAL A 247 2.71 -9.77 -6.93
C VAL A 247 3.32 -9.53 -8.30
N VAL A 248 3.69 -8.27 -8.58
CA VAL A 248 4.32 -7.84 -9.82
C VAL A 248 5.61 -7.09 -9.48
N LYS A 249 6.73 -7.46 -10.11
CA LYS A 249 7.99 -6.71 -10.01
C LYS A 249 7.96 -5.52 -10.96
N PHE A 250 8.77 -4.50 -10.69
CA PHE A 250 8.85 -3.33 -11.56
C PHE A 250 9.13 -3.71 -13.02
N ASP A 251 10.11 -4.57 -13.28
CA ASP A 251 10.51 -5.02 -14.64
C ASP A 251 9.39 -5.72 -15.42
N ASP A 252 8.39 -6.24 -14.71
CA ASP A 252 7.26 -6.93 -15.33
C ASP A 252 6.03 -6.03 -15.47
N LEU A 253 6.03 -4.80 -14.92
CA LEU A 253 4.87 -3.91 -14.95
C LEU A 253 4.37 -3.67 -16.39
N GLU A 254 5.28 -3.42 -17.33
CA GLU A 254 4.89 -3.15 -18.72
C GLU A 254 4.07 -4.29 -19.34
N LYS A 255 4.41 -5.54 -19.01
CA LYS A 255 3.70 -6.75 -19.48
C LYS A 255 2.30 -6.88 -18.87
N PHE A 256 2.11 -6.32 -17.67
CA PHE A 256 0.84 -6.33 -16.95
C PHE A 256 -0.07 -5.15 -17.30
N LEU A 257 0.45 -4.15 -18.01
CA LEU A 257 -0.32 -2.97 -18.36
C LEU A 257 -1.41 -3.30 -19.38
N VAL A 258 -2.65 -2.98 -19.04
CA VAL A 258 -3.79 -3.09 -19.96
C VAL A 258 -3.60 -2.16 -21.15
N LYS A 259 -3.92 -2.64 -22.35
CA LYS A 259 -3.64 -1.95 -23.62
C LYS A 259 -4.16 -0.52 -23.68
N ASP A 260 -5.33 -0.25 -23.09
CA ASP A 260 -5.98 1.06 -23.13
C ASP A 260 -5.58 1.98 -21.97
N ALA A 261 -4.79 1.47 -21.01
CA ALA A 261 -4.32 2.27 -19.88
C ALA A 261 -3.15 3.16 -20.27
N LYS A 262 -3.17 4.41 -19.77
CA LYS A 262 -2.09 5.40 -19.93
C LYS A 262 -0.88 5.13 -19.04
N GLY A 263 -1.03 4.20 -18.10
CA GLY A 263 -0.01 3.85 -17.13
C GLY A 263 -0.61 3.23 -15.88
N PHE A 264 0.14 3.25 -14.81
CA PHE A 264 -0.31 2.80 -13.49
C PHE A 264 -0.60 3.99 -12.58
N LEU A 265 -1.53 3.80 -11.65
CA LEU A 265 -1.74 4.69 -10.52
C LEU A 265 -1.34 3.95 -9.24
N LEU A 266 -0.24 4.40 -8.64
CA LEU A 266 0.26 3.83 -7.39
C LEU A 266 -0.56 4.35 -6.22
N ASN A 267 -1.10 3.44 -5.40
CA ASN A 267 -1.92 3.74 -4.22
C ASN A 267 -3.06 4.76 -4.48
N PRO A 268 -4.05 4.41 -5.32
CA PRO A 268 -5.07 5.37 -5.79
C PRO A 268 -5.86 6.09 -4.70
N THR A 269 -6.02 5.46 -3.53
CA THR A 269 -6.81 6.00 -2.42
C THR A 269 -6.03 6.90 -1.46
N SER A 270 -4.72 6.96 -1.63
CA SER A 270 -3.82 7.73 -0.76
C SER A 270 -2.89 8.66 -1.56
N THR A 271 -1.66 8.23 -1.83
CA THR A 271 -0.65 9.02 -2.54
C THR A 271 -1.05 9.34 -3.98
N ALA A 272 -1.78 8.46 -4.62
CA ALA A 272 -2.28 8.60 -5.99
C ALA A 272 -1.18 9.10 -6.96
N LEU A 273 -0.03 8.40 -6.97
CA LEU A 273 1.12 8.76 -7.81
C LEU A 273 0.96 8.13 -9.21
N PRO A 274 0.85 8.94 -10.27
CA PRO A 274 0.73 8.42 -11.63
C PRO A 274 2.10 8.00 -12.18
N LEU A 275 2.19 6.78 -12.68
CA LEU A 275 3.33 6.25 -13.41
C LEU A 275 2.90 6.13 -14.88
N ARG A 276 3.28 7.10 -15.70
CA ARG A 276 2.88 7.17 -17.11
C ARG A 276 3.76 6.31 -17.98
N ARG A 277 3.17 5.74 -19.01
CA ARG A 277 3.91 5.17 -20.15
C ARG A 277 4.38 6.33 -21.03
N GLU A 278 5.65 6.37 -21.37
CA GLU A 278 6.17 7.30 -22.38
C GLU A 278 5.66 6.97 -23.78
#